data_7df85401f80dc70334a13cc0d8438e30
#
_entry.id   7df85401f80dc70334a13cc0d8438e30
#
_cell.length_a   1.000
_cell.length_b   1.000
_cell.length_c   1.000
_cell.angle_alpha   90.00
_cell.angle_beta   90.00
_cell.angle_gamma   90.00
#
_symmetry.space_group_name_H-M   'P 1'
#
loop_
_entity.id
_entity.type
_entity.pdbx_description
1 polymer ?
#
loop_
_entity_poly.entity_id
_entity_poly.type
_entity_poly.pdbx_seq_one_letter_code
_entity_poly.pdbx_strand_id
1 'polypeptide(L)'
;MIVVIDNYDSFTYNLVHYVGEFEEKVKVIRNDEMSVDDVMALTPKKIIISPGPCTPKEAGISEDLIRSSKVPILGVCLGHQAIGSAFGGKVIKAPEIFHGKLSSIIPVSYTHLTLPTSVIV
;
A
#
# COMPACT_ATOMS: atom_id res chain seq x y z
N MET A 1 -8.63 -7.90 -12.38
CA MET A 1 -8.38 -6.46 -12.24
C MET A 1 -7.62 -6.17 -10.95
N ILE A 2 -6.66 -5.29 -11.02
CA ILE A 2 -5.96 -4.77 -9.84
C ILE A 2 -6.44 -3.35 -9.59
N VAL A 3 -6.82 -3.05 -8.35
CA VAL A 3 -7.17 -1.70 -7.92
C VAL A 3 -5.97 -1.08 -7.21
N VAL A 4 -5.62 0.13 -7.60
CA VAL A 4 -4.59 0.93 -6.93
C VAL A 4 -5.27 2.07 -6.19
N ILE A 5 -5.10 2.12 -4.89
CA ILE A 5 -5.59 3.23 -4.06
C ILE A 5 -4.54 4.33 -4.07
N ASP A 6 -4.90 5.46 -4.65
CA ASP A 6 -4.04 6.64 -4.75
C ASP A 6 -4.19 7.51 -3.51
N ASN A 7 -3.13 7.63 -2.74
CA ASN A 7 -3.05 8.51 -1.57
C ASN A 7 -2.51 9.91 -1.92
N TYR A 8 -2.83 10.40 -3.12
CA TYR A 8 -2.42 11.72 -3.62
C TYR A 8 -0.90 11.86 -3.70
N ASP A 9 -0.24 10.82 -4.22
CA ASP A 9 1.20 10.77 -4.38
C ASP A 9 1.60 10.76 -5.85
N SER A 10 2.68 11.49 -6.17
CA SER A 10 3.20 11.54 -7.54
C SER A 10 3.75 10.19 -8.02
N PHE A 11 4.18 9.32 -7.10
CA PHE A 11 4.70 8.00 -7.43
C PHE A 11 3.63 6.99 -7.83
N THR A 12 2.36 7.30 -7.59
CA THR A 12 1.25 6.38 -7.90
C THR A 12 1.25 5.95 -9.37
N TYR A 13 1.48 6.87 -10.29
CA TYR A 13 1.52 6.54 -11.72
C TYR A 13 2.69 5.63 -12.08
N ASN A 14 3.83 5.75 -11.40
CA ASN A 14 4.94 4.81 -11.59
C ASN A 14 4.54 3.40 -11.17
N LEU A 15 3.83 3.26 -10.04
CA LEU A 15 3.28 1.98 -9.61
C LEU A 15 2.31 1.43 -10.64
N VAL A 16 1.42 2.26 -11.18
CA VAL A 16 0.46 1.85 -12.21
C VAL A 16 1.19 1.34 -13.45
N HIS A 17 2.27 1.99 -13.87
CA HIS A 17 3.09 1.53 -14.99
C HIS A 17 3.71 0.16 -14.72
N TYR A 18 4.32 -0.04 -13.56
CA TYR A 18 4.91 -1.34 -13.21
C TYR A 18 3.88 -2.45 -13.16
N VAL A 19 2.73 -2.18 -12.56
CA VAL A 19 1.64 -3.16 -12.49
C VAL A 19 1.06 -3.44 -13.86
N GLY A 20 0.95 -2.44 -14.72
CA GLY A 20 0.46 -2.56 -16.09
C GLY A 20 1.30 -3.47 -16.99
N GLU A 21 2.56 -3.71 -16.63
CA GLU A 21 3.40 -4.67 -17.35
C GLU A 21 2.95 -6.14 -17.13
N PHE A 22 2.24 -6.40 -16.04
CA PHE A 22 1.82 -7.74 -15.63
C PHE A 22 0.31 -7.95 -15.67
N GLU A 23 -0.47 -6.87 -15.63
CA GLU A 23 -1.93 -6.92 -15.60
C GLU A 23 -2.52 -5.83 -16.48
N GLU A 24 -3.33 -6.20 -17.44
CA GLU A 24 -3.92 -5.25 -18.40
C GLU A 24 -4.99 -4.36 -17.77
N LYS A 25 -5.71 -4.89 -16.77
CA LYS A 25 -6.80 -4.16 -16.11
C LYS A 25 -6.33 -3.60 -14.76
N VAL A 26 -5.97 -2.35 -14.76
CA VAL A 26 -5.61 -1.59 -13.57
C VAL A 26 -6.53 -0.40 -13.43
N LYS A 27 -7.18 -0.27 -12.28
CA LYS A 27 -8.02 0.88 -11.97
C LYS A 27 -7.41 1.66 -10.81
N VAL A 28 -7.21 2.96 -11.03
CA VAL A 28 -6.71 3.88 -10.01
C VAL A 28 -7.89 4.59 -9.36
N ILE A 29 -7.96 4.55 -8.04
CA ILE A 29 -9.02 5.18 -7.25
C ILE A 29 -8.33 5.99 -6.14
N ARG A 30 -8.70 7.26 -6.01
CA ARG A 30 -8.22 8.09 -4.91
C ARG A 30 -8.84 7.63 -3.58
N ASN A 31 -8.12 7.83 -2.50
CA ASN A 31 -8.50 7.32 -1.18
C ASN A 31 -9.82 7.92 -0.62
N ASP A 32 -10.32 8.97 -1.22
CA ASP A 32 -11.57 9.64 -0.86
C ASP A 32 -12.63 9.61 -1.98
N GLU A 33 -12.38 8.87 -3.05
CA GLU A 33 -13.25 8.82 -4.22
C GLU A 33 -14.42 7.86 -4.08
N MET A 34 -14.20 6.74 -3.40
CA MET A 34 -15.19 5.68 -3.21
C MET A 34 -15.19 5.16 -1.78
N SER A 35 -16.30 4.55 -1.38
CA SER A 35 -16.35 3.79 -0.13
C SER A 35 -15.67 2.43 -0.28
N VAL A 36 -15.41 1.77 0.85
CA VAL A 36 -14.87 0.40 0.86
C VAL A 36 -15.78 -0.55 0.10
N ASP A 37 -17.10 -0.43 0.32
CA ASP A 37 -18.08 -1.31 -0.35
C ASP A 37 -18.05 -1.10 -1.87
N ASP A 38 -17.92 0.14 -2.34
CA ASP A 38 -17.83 0.45 -3.76
C ASP A 38 -16.56 -0.15 -4.39
N VAL A 39 -15.44 -0.10 -3.68
CA VAL A 39 -14.19 -0.71 -4.15
C VAL A 39 -14.35 -2.22 -4.25
N MET A 40 -14.92 -2.85 -3.25
CA MET A 40 -15.12 -4.30 -3.25
C MET A 40 -16.15 -4.74 -4.30
N ALA A 41 -17.12 -3.89 -4.63
CA ALA A 41 -18.10 -4.14 -5.69
C ALA A 41 -17.45 -4.22 -7.09
N LEU A 42 -16.26 -3.66 -7.27
CA LEU A 42 -15.49 -3.80 -8.51
C LEU A 42 -14.90 -5.20 -8.70
N THR A 43 -14.99 -6.04 -7.68
CA THR A 43 -14.43 -7.40 -7.67
C THR A 43 -12.95 -7.47 -8.05
N PRO A 44 -12.08 -6.70 -7.37
CA PRO A 44 -10.65 -6.73 -7.66
C PRO A 44 -10.05 -8.07 -7.25
N LYS A 45 -9.05 -8.54 -7.99
CA LYS A 45 -8.26 -9.72 -7.59
C LYS A 45 -7.22 -9.37 -6.53
N LYS A 46 -6.69 -8.16 -6.60
CA LYS A 46 -5.65 -7.65 -5.70
C LYS A 46 -5.82 -6.14 -5.56
N ILE A 47 -5.33 -5.62 -4.45
CA ILE A 47 -5.33 -4.18 -4.17
C ILE A 47 -3.92 -3.73 -3.84
N ILE A 48 -3.52 -2.59 -4.38
CA ILE A 48 -2.27 -1.93 -4.03
C ILE A 48 -2.60 -0.58 -3.39
N ILE A 49 -1.99 -0.30 -2.25
CA ILE A 49 -2.15 0.99 -1.57
C ILE A 49 -0.86 1.77 -1.74
N SER A 50 -0.96 2.94 -2.36
CA SER A 50 0.19 3.75 -2.77
C SER A 50 0.87 4.47 -1.61
N PRO A 51 2.09 4.99 -1.83
CA PRO A 51 2.65 6.03 -0.97
C PRO A 51 1.72 7.23 -0.84
N GLY A 52 1.99 8.09 0.12
CA GLY A 52 1.26 9.32 0.31
C GLY A 52 1.94 10.24 1.32
N PRO A 53 1.59 11.53 1.33
CA PRO A 53 2.25 12.52 2.18
C PRO A 53 1.74 12.57 3.61
N CYS A 54 0.64 11.89 3.91
CA CYS A 54 -0.04 11.97 5.21
C CYS A 54 0.28 10.79 6.12
N THR A 55 -0.36 10.75 7.29
CA THR A 55 -0.33 9.59 8.18
C THR A 55 -1.35 8.54 7.71
N PRO A 56 -1.21 7.27 8.15
CA PRO A 56 -2.17 6.22 7.76
C PRO A 56 -3.61 6.54 8.11
N LYS A 57 -3.86 7.21 9.23
CA LYS A 57 -5.22 7.59 9.66
C LYS A 57 -5.85 8.65 8.76
N GLU A 58 -5.04 9.43 8.07
CA GLU A 58 -5.47 10.46 7.13
C GLU A 58 -5.59 9.94 5.68
N ALA A 59 -5.28 8.68 5.46
CA ALA A 59 -5.27 8.06 4.13
C ALA A 59 -6.67 7.56 3.70
N GLY A 60 -7.71 8.26 4.08
CA GLY A 60 -9.09 7.98 3.65
C GLY A 60 -9.54 6.57 4.01
N ILE A 61 -9.96 5.81 3.01
CA ILE A 61 -10.50 4.45 3.21
C ILE A 61 -9.42 3.38 3.42
N SER A 62 -8.13 3.73 3.37
CA SER A 62 -7.04 2.74 3.32
C SER A 62 -7.06 1.78 4.50
N GLU A 63 -7.15 2.25 5.74
CA GLU A 63 -7.18 1.37 6.91
C GLU A 63 -8.43 0.49 6.95
N ASP A 64 -9.60 1.06 6.67
CA ASP A 64 -10.86 0.31 6.65
C ASP A 64 -10.88 -0.74 5.57
N LEU A 65 -10.32 -0.42 4.41
CA LEU A 65 -10.18 -1.35 3.30
C LEU A 65 -9.26 -2.52 3.67
N ILE A 66 -8.16 -2.24 4.36
CA ILE A 66 -7.23 -3.27 4.84
C ILE A 66 -7.92 -4.23 5.80
N ARG A 67 -8.69 -3.70 6.76
CA ARG A 67 -9.38 -4.54 7.75
C ARG A 67 -10.46 -5.42 7.16
N SER A 68 -11.14 -4.94 6.13
CA SER A 68 -12.33 -5.60 5.57
C SER A 68 -12.06 -6.35 4.27
N SER A 69 -10.91 -6.20 3.66
CA SER A 69 -10.60 -6.83 2.39
C SER A 69 -10.52 -8.35 2.49
N LYS A 70 -11.12 -9.01 1.51
CA LYS A 70 -11.02 -10.47 1.33
C LYS A 70 -10.01 -10.86 0.25
N VAL A 71 -9.35 -9.87 -0.36
CA VAL A 71 -8.35 -10.10 -1.39
C VAL A 71 -6.97 -9.62 -0.91
N PRO A 72 -5.88 -10.14 -1.48
CA PRO A 72 -4.54 -9.70 -1.11
C PRO A 72 -4.32 -8.21 -1.30
N ILE A 73 -3.63 -7.59 -0.35
CA ILE A 73 -3.26 -6.17 -0.39
C ILE A 73 -1.75 -6.04 -0.32
N LEU A 74 -1.19 -5.22 -1.20
CA LEU A 74 0.19 -4.76 -1.13
C LEU A 74 0.21 -3.29 -0.72
N GLY A 75 0.85 -2.98 0.39
CA GLY A 75 1.06 -1.60 0.83
C GLY A 75 2.47 -1.13 0.51
N VAL A 76 2.58 0.04 -0.09
CA VAL A 76 3.87 0.67 -0.43
C VAL A 76 4.01 1.95 0.37
N CYS A 77 5.09 2.09 1.15
CA CYS A 77 5.38 3.25 2.00
C CYS A 77 4.22 3.56 2.95
N LEU A 78 3.43 4.61 2.70
CA LEU A 78 2.23 4.92 3.50
C LEU A 78 1.27 3.74 3.55
N GLY A 79 1.09 3.02 2.45
CA GLY A 79 0.26 1.82 2.42
C GLY A 79 0.77 0.72 3.35
N HIS A 80 2.08 0.54 3.43
CA HIS A 80 2.69 -0.39 4.38
C HIS A 80 2.46 0.05 5.83
N GLN A 81 2.61 1.35 6.11
CA GLN A 81 2.30 1.92 7.42
C GLN A 81 0.82 1.75 7.78
N ALA A 82 -0.07 1.91 6.80
CA ALA A 82 -1.49 1.71 6.99
C ALA A 82 -1.84 0.26 7.37
N ILE A 83 -1.14 -0.72 6.80
CA ILE A 83 -1.31 -2.12 7.19
C ILE A 83 -0.89 -2.31 8.65
N GLY A 84 0.27 -1.81 9.05
CA GLY A 84 0.70 -1.86 10.44
C GLY A 84 -0.28 -1.19 11.39
N SER A 85 -0.74 0.00 11.06
CA SER A 85 -1.70 0.77 11.86
C SER A 85 -3.06 0.09 11.95
N ALA A 86 -3.55 -0.48 10.86
CA ALA A 86 -4.84 -1.18 10.82
C ALA A 86 -4.89 -2.38 11.76
N PHE A 87 -3.75 -3.02 12.00
CA PHE A 87 -3.62 -4.17 12.90
C PHE A 87 -3.05 -3.81 14.28
N GLY A 88 -3.12 -2.56 14.68
CA GLY A 88 -2.78 -2.09 16.02
C GLY A 88 -1.32 -1.69 16.22
N GLY A 89 -0.52 -1.65 15.17
CA GLY A 89 0.85 -1.15 15.22
C GLY A 89 0.89 0.38 15.35
N LYS A 90 2.04 0.88 15.75
CA LYS A 90 2.30 2.32 15.82
C LYS A 90 3.31 2.73 14.76
N VAL A 91 3.04 3.84 14.08
CA VAL A 91 3.99 4.47 13.17
C VAL A 91 4.79 5.49 13.96
N ILE A 92 6.09 5.26 14.06
CA ILE A 92 7.01 6.14 14.78
C ILE A 92 8.14 6.57 13.85
N LYS A 93 8.81 7.66 14.22
CA LYS A 93 10.02 8.07 13.50
C LYS A 93 11.16 7.09 13.80
N ALA A 94 11.86 6.66 12.74
CA ALA A 94 13.05 5.85 12.90
C ALA A 94 14.18 6.64 13.56
N PRO A 95 15.13 5.97 14.29
CA PRO A 95 16.31 6.64 14.83
C PRO A 95 17.17 7.30 13.74
N GLU A 96 17.16 6.74 12.54
CA GLU A 96 17.87 7.26 11.37
C GLU A 96 16.90 7.47 10.21
N ILE A 97 17.18 8.49 9.39
CA ILE A 97 16.38 8.80 8.21
C ILE A 97 17.01 8.12 7.00
N PHE A 98 16.23 7.25 6.32
CA PHE A 98 16.65 6.51 5.13
C PHE A 98 15.93 6.95 3.87
N HIS A 99 15.47 8.16 3.80
CA HIS A 99 14.73 8.64 2.63
C HIS A 99 15.62 8.63 1.38
N GLY A 100 15.17 7.92 0.34
CA GLY A 100 15.92 7.76 -0.91
C GLY A 100 17.14 6.85 -0.81
N LYS A 101 17.29 6.08 0.27
CA LYS A 101 18.42 5.18 0.50
C LYS A 101 17.95 3.74 0.62
N LEU A 102 18.86 2.80 0.40
CA LEU A 102 18.61 1.39 0.65
C LEU A 102 18.79 1.07 2.12
N SER A 103 17.92 0.23 2.65
CA SER A 103 18.03 -0.32 3.99
C SER A 103 17.81 -1.81 3.96
N SER A 104 18.59 -2.54 4.75
CA SER A 104 18.40 -3.98 4.89
C SER A 104 17.21 -4.28 5.78
N ILE A 105 16.41 -5.25 5.38
CA ILE A 105 15.25 -5.70 6.14
C ILE A 105 15.54 -7.10 6.67
N ILE A 106 15.30 -7.28 7.97
CA ILE A 106 15.36 -8.58 8.62
C ILE A 106 13.93 -9.03 8.88
N PRO A 107 13.39 -9.98 8.08
CA PRO A 107 12.02 -10.43 8.28
C PRO A 107 11.91 -11.26 9.56
N VAL A 108 10.85 -11.00 10.34
CA VAL A 108 10.53 -11.80 11.54
C VAL A 108 9.81 -13.10 11.20
N SER A 109 9.25 -13.19 9.99
CA SER A 109 8.61 -14.41 9.49
C SER A 109 8.96 -14.62 8.02
N TYR A 110 9.69 -15.68 7.74
CA TYR A 110 10.09 -16.03 6.37
C TYR A 110 8.93 -16.55 5.53
N THR A 111 7.79 -16.83 6.11
CA THR A 111 6.59 -17.26 5.39
C THR A 111 5.87 -16.10 4.68
N HIS A 112 6.14 -14.87 5.08
CA HIS A 112 5.45 -13.68 4.58
C HIS A 112 6.34 -12.71 3.81
N LEU A 113 7.66 -12.82 3.94
CA LEU A 113 8.62 -11.99 3.25
C LEU A 113 9.59 -12.85 2.46
N THR A 114 9.70 -12.56 1.17
CA THR A 114 10.66 -13.17 0.27
C THR A 114 11.80 -12.20 -0.04
N LEU A 115 12.86 -12.69 -0.66
CA LEU A 115 13.94 -11.85 -1.16
C LEU A 115 13.46 -10.95 -2.29
N PRO A 116 14.03 -9.74 -2.43
CA PRO A 116 15.13 -9.19 -1.64
C PRO A 116 14.68 -8.66 -0.29
N THR A 117 15.59 -8.69 0.69
CA THR A 117 15.36 -8.16 2.03
C THR A 117 15.82 -6.71 2.17
N SER A 118 15.88 -5.98 1.09
CA SER A 118 16.25 -4.56 1.05
C SER A 118 15.17 -3.77 0.34
N VAL A 119 14.90 -2.55 0.80
CA VAL A 119 13.96 -1.61 0.19
C VAL A 119 14.59 -0.25 0.03
N ILE A 120 14.06 0.53 -0.93
CA ILE A 120 14.35 1.96 -1.06
C ILE A 120 13.31 2.72 -0.26
N VAL A 121 13.75 3.53 0.69
CA VAL A 121 12.89 4.31 1.56
C VAL A 121 13.10 5.82 1.35
#